data_00460f225c66041945b4b54616e1aa0c
#
_entry.id   00460f225c66041945b4b54616e1aa0c
#
_cell.length_a   1.000
_cell.length_b   1.000
_cell.length_c   1.000
_cell.angle_alpha   90.00
_cell.angle_beta   90.00
_cell.angle_gamma   90.00
#
_symmetry.space_group_name_H-M   'P 1'
#
loop_
_entity.id
_entity.type
_entity.pdbx_description
1 polymer ?
#
loop_
_entity_poly.entity_id
_entity_poly.type
_entity_poly.pdbx_seq_one_letter_code
_entity_poly.pdbx_strand_id
1 'polypeptide(L)'
;MRRLRLAGCWLSFGISLGVLVLVGYGSGLDSIWLMESYRTLRCEEVVGQADWYTCGPAAVATLLTYYYDIPTTEAEALELAKGFMIAAGREPGQALTALTLKQTLEAKGIPTKGYRVSPDALRDYFARGGLPVIVYLTAPQKHFAVAVGMVGDHIVLADPSWGRSIIPFAVFIRERGYSGVVLVPIPPPELYPRVQERQRQTLDRAAERLAALARLREGLP
;
A
#
# COMPACT_ATOMS: atom_id res chain seq x y z
N MET A 1 -57.48 14.84 31.79
CA MET A 1 -58.12 13.84 30.92
C MET A 1 -56.99 13.18 30.16
N ARG A 2 -56.48 12.06 30.66
CA ARG A 2 -56.78 10.67 30.31
C ARG A 2 -56.75 10.39 28.81
N ARG A 3 -55.73 9.70 28.33
CA ARG A 3 -55.70 8.27 27.94
C ARG A 3 -54.27 7.91 27.53
N LEU A 4 -53.63 7.05 28.24
CA LEU A 4 -53.58 5.57 28.26
C LEU A 4 -53.40 4.96 26.87
N ARG A 5 -52.19 4.42 26.70
CA ARG A 5 -51.84 2.98 26.53
C ARG A 5 -52.19 2.37 25.21
N LEU A 6 -51.16 1.77 24.62
CA LEU A 6 -51.06 0.28 24.73
C LEU A 6 -49.64 -0.14 24.38
N ALA A 7 -48.99 -0.76 25.34
CA ALA A 7 -47.86 -1.65 25.11
C ALA A 7 -48.40 -2.90 24.44
N GLY A 8 -47.83 -3.31 23.36
CA GLY A 8 -48.10 -4.55 22.64
C GLY A 8 -46.80 -5.28 22.34
N CYS A 9 -46.56 -6.22 23.20
CA CYS A 9 -45.73 -7.39 23.15
C CYS A 9 -45.51 -7.95 21.70
N TRP A 10 -44.31 -7.78 21.15
CA TRP A 10 -43.78 -8.54 20.04
C TRP A 10 -42.33 -8.93 20.29
N LEU A 11 -42.12 -9.67 21.37
CA LEU A 11 -40.88 -10.33 21.70
C LEU A 11 -41.20 -11.81 21.87
N SER A 12 -41.26 -12.57 20.76
CA SER A 12 -41.23 -14.05 20.84
C SER A 12 -41.09 -14.78 19.54
N PHE A 13 -41.03 -14.14 18.37
CA PHE A 13 -40.95 -14.87 17.08
C PHE A 13 -39.66 -14.67 16.27
N GLY A 14 -38.72 -13.86 16.76
CA GLY A 14 -37.48 -13.54 16.03
C GLY A 14 -36.32 -14.52 16.27
N ILE A 15 -36.36 -15.35 17.30
CA ILE A 15 -35.19 -16.16 17.70
C ILE A 15 -35.17 -17.54 17.04
N SER A 16 -36.30 -18.04 16.58
CA SER A 16 -36.39 -19.41 16.01
C SER A 16 -36.03 -19.48 14.52
N LEU A 17 -36.14 -18.37 13.76
CA LEU A 17 -35.79 -18.37 12.34
C LEU A 17 -34.31 -18.09 12.09
N GLY A 18 -33.64 -17.40 13.02
CA GLY A 18 -32.22 -17.04 12.88
C GLY A 18 -31.25 -18.22 13.04
N VAL A 19 -31.66 -19.22 13.83
CA VAL A 19 -30.80 -20.40 14.10
C VAL A 19 -30.86 -21.44 12.97
N LEU A 20 -31.97 -21.50 12.24
CA LEU A 20 -32.12 -22.49 11.15
C LEU A 20 -31.43 -22.07 9.85
N VAL A 21 -31.14 -20.76 9.66
CA VAL A 21 -30.42 -20.28 8.47
C VAL A 21 -28.90 -20.45 8.63
N LEU A 22 -28.40 -20.56 9.86
CA LEU A 22 -26.97 -20.71 10.13
C LEU A 22 -26.41 -22.13 9.91
N VAL A 23 -27.25 -23.15 9.87
CA VAL A 23 -26.80 -24.55 9.71
C VAL A 23 -26.67 -24.96 8.25
N GLY A 24 -27.20 -24.19 7.30
CA GLY A 24 -27.20 -24.51 5.87
C GLY A 24 -26.07 -23.85 5.03
N TYR A 25 -25.27 -22.92 5.58
CA TYR A 25 -24.27 -22.16 4.83
C TYR A 25 -22.84 -22.27 5.40
N GLY A 26 -22.53 -23.35 6.12
CA GLY A 26 -21.23 -23.55 6.78
C GLY A 26 -20.03 -23.64 5.83
N SER A 27 -20.21 -23.82 4.53
CA SER A 27 -19.10 -23.91 3.57
C SER A 27 -18.79 -22.62 2.81
N GLY A 28 -19.69 -21.65 2.83
CA GLY A 28 -19.50 -20.37 2.11
C GLY A 28 -18.86 -19.26 2.96
N LEU A 29 -19.12 -19.26 4.27
CA LEU A 29 -18.60 -18.23 5.17
C LEU A 29 -17.11 -18.42 5.48
N ASP A 30 -16.63 -19.65 5.57
CA ASP A 30 -15.21 -19.93 5.79
C ASP A 30 -14.35 -19.44 4.62
N SER A 31 -14.87 -19.51 3.40
CA SER A 31 -14.16 -19.00 2.21
C SER A 31 -14.08 -17.49 2.17
N ILE A 32 -15.10 -16.79 2.70
CA ILE A 32 -15.12 -15.32 2.77
C ILE A 32 -14.11 -14.84 3.81
N TRP A 33 -14.05 -15.47 4.98
CA TRP A 33 -13.08 -15.15 6.03
C TRP A 33 -11.64 -15.42 5.60
N LEU A 34 -11.39 -16.53 4.88
CA LEU A 34 -10.07 -16.85 4.33
C LEU A 34 -9.65 -15.85 3.26
N MET A 35 -10.57 -15.38 2.40
CA MET A 35 -10.27 -14.36 1.40
C MET A 35 -9.97 -13.00 2.04
N GLU A 36 -10.70 -12.60 3.07
CA GLU A 36 -10.45 -11.36 3.79
C GLU A 36 -9.12 -11.42 4.55
N SER A 37 -8.83 -12.53 5.23
CA SER A 37 -7.56 -12.71 5.92
C SER A 37 -6.36 -12.72 4.97
N TYR A 38 -6.47 -13.31 3.77
CA TYR A 38 -5.43 -13.26 2.75
C TYR A 38 -5.20 -11.84 2.24
N ARG A 39 -6.27 -11.09 2.01
CA ARG A 39 -6.20 -9.67 1.61
C ARG A 39 -5.57 -8.82 2.71
N THR A 40 -5.95 -9.04 3.95
CA THR A 40 -5.41 -8.36 5.13
C THR A 40 -3.91 -8.64 5.29
N LEU A 41 -3.50 -9.90 5.22
CA LEU A 41 -2.09 -10.30 5.31
C LEU A 41 -1.26 -9.74 4.15
N ARG A 42 -1.82 -9.69 2.95
CA ARG A 42 -1.14 -9.17 1.76
C ARG A 42 -0.96 -7.66 1.83
N CYS A 43 -1.95 -6.95 2.36
CA CYS A 43 -1.97 -5.49 2.47
C CYS A 43 -1.48 -5.00 3.84
N GLU A 44 -0.79 -5.84 4.63
CA GLU A 44 -0.17 -5.41 5.88
C GLU A 44 0.76 -4.22 5.64
N GLU A 45 0.46 -3.08 6.27
CA GLU A 45 1.17 -1.79 6.10
C GLU A 45 1.23 -1.31 4.63
N VAL A 46 0.19 -1.60 3.84
CA VAL A 46 0.02 -1.10 2.48
C VAL A 46 -1.41 -0.64 2.29
N VAL A 47 -1.60 0.59 1.85
CA VAL A 47 -2.90 1.06 1.39
C VAL A 47 -3.16 0.46 0.02
N GLY A 48 -4.13 -0.44 -0.07
CA GLY A 48 -4.54 -1.04 -1.34
C GLY A 48 -5.26 -0.02 -2.22
N GLN A 49 -5.02 -0.06 -3.52
CA GLN A 49 -5.77 0.76 -4.46
C GLN A 49 -7.22 0.29 -4.59
N ALA A 50 -8.15 1.23 -4.65
CA ALA A 50 -9.57 0.95 -4.84
C ALA A 50 -9.91 0.71 -6.31
N ASP A 51 -9.18 1.35 -7.24
CA ASP A 51 -9.43 1.29 -8.67
C ASP A 51 -8.11 1.14 -9.46
N TRP A 52 -8.21 0.73 -10.73
CA TRP A 52 -7.06 0.44 -11.60
C TRP A 52 -6.12 1.64 -11.84
N TYR A 53 -6.60 2.88 -11.68
CA TYR A 53 -5.83 4.11 -11.89
C TYR A 53 -5.38 4.81 -10.61
N THR A 54 -5.72 4.28 -9.42
CA THR A 54 -5.45 4.94 -8.13
C THR A 54 -4.19 4.44 -7.43
N CYS A 55 -3.34 3.69 -8.12
CA CYS A 55 -2.06 3.20 -7.58
C CYS A 55 -1.15 4.32 -7.05
N GLY A 56 -1.11 5.48 -7.73
CA GLY A 56 -0.32 6.63 -7.30
C GLY A 56 -0.77 7.20 -5.94
N PRO A 57 -2.05 7.61 -5.80
CA PRO A 57 -2.62 8.03 -4.52
C PRO A 57 -2.45 7.01 -3.40
N ALA A 58 -2.68 5.73 -3.70
CA ALA A 58 -2.50 4.66 -2.72
C ALA A 58 -1.02 4.48 -2.30
N ALA A 59 -0.07 4.65 -3.23
CA ALA A 59 1.37 4.66 -2.90
C ALA A 59 1.74 5.87 -2.02
N VAL A 60 1.19 7.06 -2.30
CA VAL A 60 1.35 8.25 -1.45
C VAL A 60 0.77 8.00 -0.06
N ALA A 61 -0.46 7.48 0.02
CA ALA A 61 -1.12 7.17 1.29
C ALA A 61 -0.35 6.11 2.09
N THR A 62 0.17 5.08 1.42
CA THR A 62 1.03 4.06 2.04
C THR A 62 2.28 4.68 2.66
N LEU A 63 2.98 5.52 1.91
CA LEU A 63 4.20 6.16 2.37
C LEU A 63 3.94 7.06 3.57
N LEU A 64 2.94 7.93 3.49
CA LEU A 64 2.59 8.88 4.54
C LEU A 64 2.12 8.19 5.82
N THR A 65 1.21 7.23 5.70
CA THR A 65 0.60 6.56 6.85
C THR A 65 1.59 5.65 7.57
N TYR A 66 2.31 4.81 6.85
CA TYR A 66 3.10 3.75 7.48
C TYR A 66 4.57 4.11 7.74
N TYR A 67 5.10 5.09 7.02
CA TYR A 67 6.51 5.49 7.20
C TYR A 67 6.65 6.86 7.84
N TYR A 68 5.75 7.82 7.52
CA TYR A 68 5.83 9.19 8.01
C TYR A 68 4.91 9.46 9.20
N ASP A 69 4.05 8.52 9.58
CA ASP A 69 3.07 8.66 10.66
C ASP A 69 2.09 9.82 10.43
N ILE A 70 1.77 10.06 9.17
CA ILE A 70 0.78 11.04 8.71
C ILE A 70 -0.42 10.28 8.15
N PRO A 71 -1.44 10.00 8.96
CA PRO A 71 -2.62 9.24 8.51
C PRO A 71 -3.20 9.86 7.25
N THR A 72 -3.25 9.10 6.18
CA THR A 72 -3.73 9.55 4.88
C THR A 72 -4.42 8.39 4.18
N THR A 73 -5.64 8.61 3.73
CA THR A 73 -6.38 7.63 2.93
C THR A 73 -6.06 7.78 1.45
N GLU A 74 -6.29 6.70 0.67
CA GLU A 74 -6.20 6.77 -0.78
C GLU A 74 -7.12 7.85 -1.36
N ALA A 75 -8.37 7.94 -0.86
CA ALA A 75 -9.35 8.91 -1.32
C ALA A 75 -8.88 10.35 -1.10
N GLU A 76 -8.31 10.65 0.06
CA GLU A 76 -7.76 11.97 0.37
C GLU A 76 -6.57 12.32 -0.54
N ALA A 77 -5.64 11.38 -0.74
CA ALA A 77 -4.51 11.57 -1.65
C ALA A 77 -4.97 11.74 -3.11
N LEU A 78 -6.03 11.03 -3.52
CA LEU A 78 -6.63 11.14 -4.86
C LEU A 78 -7.25 12.51 -5.08
N GLU A 79 -8.02 13.03 -4.13
CA GLU A 79 -8.65 14.34 -4.26
C GLU A 79 -7.61 15.48 -4.35
N LEU A 80 -6.55 15.42 -3.55
CA LEU A 80 -5.43 16.35 -3.67
C LEU A 80 -4.77 16.28 -5.05
N ALA A 81 -4.47 15.06 -5.52
CA ALA A 81 -3.85 14.84 -6.83
C ALA A 81 -4.74 15.36 -7.98
N LYS A 82 -6.06 15.11 -7.94
CA LYS A 82 -7.02 15.66 -8.90
C LYS A 82 -7.03 17.20 -8.88
N GLY A 83 -7.00 17.81 -7.71
CA GLY A 83 -6.92 19.26 -7.59
C GLY A 83 -5.71 19.84 -8.33
N PHE A 84 -4.53 19.23 -8.18
CA PHE A 84 -3.33 19.66 -8.92
C PHE A 84 -3.41 19.41 -10.43
N MET A 85 -4.07 18.32 -10.86
CA MET A 85 -4.31 18.08 -12.29
C MET A 85 -5.18 19.16 -12.90
N ILE A 86 -6.30 19.50 -12.26
CA ILE A 86 -7.22 20.53 -12.71
C ILE A 86 -6.51 21.89 -12.75
N ALA A 87 -5.76 22.24 -11.71
CA ALA A 87 -4.99 23.49 -11.67
C ALA A 87 -3.93 23.57 -12.80
N ALA A 88 -3.44 22.43 -13.28
CA ALA A 88 -2.54 22.34 -14.42
C ALA A 88 -3.27 22.26 -15.79
N GLY A 89 -4.57 22.47 -15.84
CA GLY A 89 -5.40 22.42 -17.07
C GLY A 89 -5.55 21.02 -17.65
N ARG A 90 -5.43 19.97 -16.83
CA ARG A 90 -5.58 18.57 -17.25
C ARG A 90 -6.97 18.03 -16.91
N GLU A 91 -7.49 17.16 -17.77
CA GLU A 91 -8.78 16.51 -17.56
C GLU A 91 -8.72 15.53 -16.37
N PRO A 92 -9.77 15.49 -15.50
CA PRO A 92 -9.82 14.60 -14.33
C PRO A 92 -9.72 13.10 -14.66
N GLY A 93 -10.06 12.69 -15.88
CA GLY A 93 -9.97 11.30 -16.35
C GLY A 93 -8.60 10.89 -16.88
N GLN A 94 -7.64 11.81 -16.96
CA GLN A 94 -6.29 11.48 -17.40
C GLN A 94 -5.51 10.79 -16.28
N ALA A 95 -4.53 9.95 -16.70
CA ALA A 95 -3.65 9.27 -15.75
C ALA A 95 -2.87 10.27 -14.87
N LEU A 96 -2.79 9.96 -13.59
CA LEU A 96 -1.99 10.70 -12.63
C LEU A 96 -0.50 10.63 -13.00
N THR A 97 0.21 11.72 -12.79
CA THR A 97 1.64 11.82 -13.11
C THR A 97 2.51 11.83 -11.86
N ALA A 98 3.78 11.53 -12.01
CA ALA A 98 4.76 11.69 -10.93
C ALA A 98 4.77 13.12 -10.38
N LEU A 99 4.52 14.14 -11.24
CA LEU A 99 4.45 15.55 -10.80
C LEU A 99 3.27 15.78 -9.85
N THR A 100 2.08 15.26 -10.17
CA THR A 100 0.91 15.41 -9.29
C THR A 100 1.09 14.69 -7.97
N LEU A 101 1.72 13.51 -7.97
CA LEU A 101 2.03 12.79 -6.72
C LEU A 101 3.07 13.53 -5.87
N LYS A 102 4.09 14.12 -6.52
CA LYS A 102 5.05 15.01 -5.85
C LYS A 102 4.33 16.16 -5.15
N GLN A 103 3.45 16.88 -5.87
CA GLN A 103 2.67 17.99 -5.33
C GLN A 103 1.74 17.53 -4.17
N THR A 104 1.18 16.33 -4.25
CA THR A 104 0.37 15.75 -3.17
C THR A 104 1.20 15.52 -1.91
N LEU A 105 2.41 14.98 -2.03
CA LEU A 105 3.34 14.81 -0.90
C LEU A 105 3.73 16.18 -0.29
N GLU A 106 4.02 17.15 -1.12
CA GLU A 106 4.37 18.51 -0.69
C GLU A 106 3.22 19.21 0.04
N ALA A 107 1.98 19.04 -0.45
CA ALA A 107 0.78 19.56 0.22
C ALA A 107 0.53 18.91 1.60
N LYS A 108 1.06 17.70 1.80
CA LYS A 108 1.07 17.01 3.10
C LYS A 108 2.29 17.35 3.97
N GLY A 109 3.06 18.36 3.58
CA GLY A 109 4.22 18.84 4.35
C GLY A 109 5.50 18.04 4.15
N ILE A 110 5.56 17.17 3.12
CA ILE A 110 6.76 16.38 2.83
C ILE A 110 7.41 16.86 1.53
N PRO A 111 8.45 17.70 1.61
CA PRO A 111 9.23 18.11 0.46
C PRO A 111 9.68 16.92 -0.35
N THR A 112 9.49 16.95 -1.67
CA THR A 112 9.73 15.78 -2.52
C THR A 112 10.47 16.22 -3.79
N LYS A 113 11.47 15.44 -4.19
CA LYS A 113 12.20 15.63 -5.45
C LYS A 113 11.96 14.46 -6.40
N GLY A 114 11.77 14.79 -7.67
CA GLY A 114 11.69 13.79 -8.75
C GLY A 114 13.04 13.61 -9.42
N TYR A 115 13.44 12.36 -9.65
CA TYR A 115 14.70 12.03 -10.31
C TYR A 115 14.49 10.98 -11.39
N ARG A 116 15.46 10.92 -12.30
CA ARG A 116 15.68 9.78 -13.17
C ARG A 116 16.93 9.04 -12.69
N VAL A 117 16.74 7.81 -12.19
CA VAL A 117 17.75 7.05 -11.45
C VAL A 117 17.97 5.71 -12.17
N SER A 118 19.22 5.39 -12.51
CA SER A 118 19.57 4.07 -13.04
C SER A 118 19.34 2.96 -12.01
N PRO A 119 19.19 1.69 -12.42
CA PRO A 119 19.10 0.57 -11.49
C PRO A 119 20.23 0.52 -10.47
N ASP A 120 21.47 0.71 -10.92
CA ASP A 120 22.65 0.67 -10.04
C ASP A 120 22.62 1.83 -9.03
N ALA A 121 22.27 3.03 -9.48
CA ALA A 121 22.15 4.18 -8.60
C ALA A 121 21.02 4.03 -7.57
N LEU A 122 19.91 3.32 -7.91
CA LEU A 122 18.86 2.99 -6.94
C LEU A 122 19.35 1.97 -5.91
N ARG A 123 20.11 0.97 -6.33
CA ARG A 123 20.74 0.00 -5.43
C ARG A 123 21.71 0.69 -4.47
N ASP A 124 22.57 1.55 -5.00
CA ASP A 124 23.50 2.35 -4.22
C ASP A 124 22.83 3.30 -3.24
N TYR A 125 21.71 3.89 -3.64
CA TYR A 125 20.89 4.74 -2.76
C TYR A 125 20.45 3.97 -1.52
N PHE A 126 19.89 2.77 -1.68
CA PHE A 126 19.47 1.95 -0.55
C PHE A 126 20.65 1.39 0.25
N ALA A 127 21.77 1.04 -0.41
CA ALA A 127 22.97 0.57 0.27
C ALA A 127 23.58 1.63 1.20
N ARG A 128 23.36 2.92 0.92
CA ARG A 128 23.80 4.05 1.77
C ARG A 128 22.71 4.48 2.78
N GLY A 129 21.70 3.66 3.04
CA GLY A 129 20.65 3.96 4.01
C GLY A 129 19.56 4.91 3.46
N GLY A 130 19.35 4.92 2.15
CA GLY A 130 18.28 5.68 1.51
C GLY A 130 16.91 5.28 2.02
N LEU A 131 16.03 6.26 2.24
CA LEU A 131 14.69 6.09 2.75
C LEU A 131 13.72 5.56 1.67
N PRO A 132 12.51 5.11 2.03
CA PRO A 132 11.51 4.65 1.07
C PRO A 132 11.17 5.71 0.02
N VAL A 133 11.04 5.29 -1.23
CA VAL A 133 10.78 6.15 -2.39
C VAL A 133 9.60 5.63 -3.21
N ILE A 134 8.89 6.50 -3.93
CA ILE A 134 7.90 6.07 -4.90
C ILE A 134 8.58 5.86 -6.25
N VAL A 135 8.39 4.68 -6.84
CA VAL A 135 8.92 4.29 -8.13
C VAL A 135 7.81 4.12 -9.16
N TYR A 136 8.13 4.42 -10.43
CA TYR A 136 7.23 4.18 -11.54
C TYR A 136 7.67 2.95 -12.33
N LEU A 137 6.73 2.01 -12.50
CA LEU A 137 6.88 0.75 -13.20
C LEU A 137 6.08 0.80 -14.51
N THR A 138 6.50 0.07 -15.52
CA THR A 138 5.86 0.09 -16.84
C THR A 138 5.29 -1.27 -17.28
N ALA A 139 5.59 -2.34 -16.53
CA ALA A 139 5.15 -3.69 -16.85
C ALA A 139 4.53 -4.39 -15.63
N PRO A 140 3.54 -5.25 -15.84
CA PRO A 140 2.81 -5.51 -17.10
C PRO A 140 1.93 -4.32 -17.50
N GLN A 141 1.72 -3.36 -16.63
CA GLN A 141 1.01 -2.10 -16.86
C GLN A 141 1.65 -0.96 -16.07
N LYS A 142 1.37 0.27 -16.50
CA LYS A 142 1.88 1.48 -15.84
C LYS A 142 1.39 1.55 -14.40
N HIS A 143 2.33 1.68 -13.45
CA HIS A 143 2.02 1.51 -12.04
C HIS A 143 2.99 2.29 -11.14
N PHE A 144 2.48 2.82 -10.02
CA PHE A 144 3.29 3.40 -8.95
C PHE A 144 3.30 2.47 -7.74
N ALA A 145 4.47 2.26 -7.16
CA ALA A 145 4.65 1.51 -5.92
C ALA A 145 5.67 2.20 -5.02
N VAL A 146 5.67 1.87 -3.73
CA VAL A 146 6.71 2.31 -2.80
C VAL A 146 7.83 1.26 -2.80
N ALA A 147 9.03 1.65 -3.20
CA ALA A 147 10.24 0.87 -2.98
C ALA A 147 10.75 1.20 -1.58
N VAL A 148 10.70 0.20 -0.70
CA VAL A 148 11.03 0.37 0.73
C VAL A 148 12.53 0.25 0.95
N GLY A 149 13.20 -0.67 0.26
CA GLY A 149 14.63 -0.90 0.42
C GLY A 149 15.06 -2.22 -0.18
N MET A 150 16.25 -2.66 0.18
CA MET A 150 16.87 -3.90 -0.30
C MET A 150 17.14 -4.86 0.86
N VAL A 151 16.98 -6.17 0.61
CA VAL A 151 17.44 -7.25 1.48
C VAL A 151 18.26 -8.21 0.61
N GLY A 152 19.57 -8.18 0.75
CA GLY A 152 20.46 -8.87 -0.18
C GLY A 152 20.23 -8.38 -1.62
N ASP A 153 19.97 -9.32 -2.53
CA ASP A 153 19.67 -9.03 -3.94
C ASP A 153 18.16 -8.91 -4.24
N HIS A 154 17.34 -8.71 -3.21
CA HIS A 154 15.88 -8.55 -3.35
C HIS A 154 15.47 -7.13 -3.00
N ILE A 155 14.56 -6.56 -3.79
CA ILE A 155 13.89 -5.30 -3.47
C ILE A 155 12.58 -5.60 -2.72
N VAL A 156 12.31 -4.80 -1.68
CA VAL A 156 11.07 -4.85 -0.91
C VAL A 156 10.16 -3.74 -1.41
N LEU A 157 8.96 -4.11 -1.85
CA LEU A 157 7.96 -3.19 -2.34
C LEU A 157 6.72 -3.20 -1.45
N ALA A 158 6.14 -2.03 -1.20
CA ALA A 158 4.76 -1.88 -0.76
C ALA A 158 3.96 -1.42 -1.99
N ASP A 159 3.28 -2.38 -2.61
CA ASP A 159 2.62 -2.24 -3.90
C ASP A 159 1.10 -2.16 -3.70
N PRO A 160 0.44 -1.08 -4.09
CA PRO A 160 -1.01 -0.90 -3.93
C PRO A 160 -1.88 -1.99 -4.57
N SER A 161 -1.40 -2.62 -5.65
CA SER A 161 -2.11 -3.72 -6.33
C SER A 161 -1.81 -5.09 -5.74
N TRP A 162 -0.56 -5.31 -5.31
CA TRP A 162 -0.07 -6.62 -4.92
C TRP A 162 0.21 -6.77 -3.43
N GLY A 163 0.15 -5.67 -2.67
CA GLY A 163 0.53 -5.64 -1.27
C GLY A 163 2.05 -5.66 -1.10
N ARG A 164 2.52 -6.15 0.05
CA ARG A 164 3.96 -6.26 0.30
C ARG A 164 4.56 -7.40 -0.52
N SER A 165 5.59 -7.10 -1.29
CA SER A 165 6.29 -8.08 -2.11
C SER A 165 7.80 -7.96 -1.94
N ILE A 166 8.48 -9.11 -2.00
CA ILE A 166 9.93 -9.24 -1.93
C ILE A 166 10.33 -9.99 -3.19
N ILE A 167 10.98 -9.30 -4.12
CA ILE A 167 11.30 -9.86 -5.43
C ILE A 167 12.79 -9.66 -5.76
N PRO A 168 13.41 -10.57 -6.52
CA PRO A 168 14.77 -10.37 -7.00
C PRO A 168 14.89 -9.03 -7.74
N PHE A 169 15.95 -8.29 -7.51
CA PHE A 169 16.16 -6.97 -8.12
C PHE A 169 16.17 -7.05 -9.66
N ALA A 170 16.68 -8.13 -10.23
CA ALA A 170 16.64 -8.37 -11.68
C ALA A 170 15.21 -8.51 -12.22
N VAL A 171 14.29 -9.13 -11.45
CA VAL A 171 12.85 -9.23 -11.79
C VAL A 171 12.22 -7.85 -11.74
N PHE A 172 12.50 -7.07 -10.69
CA PHE A 172 12.03 -5.68 -10.57
C PHE A 172 12.43 -4.84 -11.80
N ILE A 173 13.66 -4.96 -12.28
CA ILE A 173 14.14 -4.20 -13.42
C ILE A 173 13.48 -4.66 -14.74
N ARG A 174 13.49 -5.97 -15.01
CA ARG A 174 13.10 -6.50 -16.31
C ARG A 174 11.60 -6.79 -16.43
N GLU A 175 11.03 -7.46 -15.42
CA GLU A 175 9.65 -7.94 -15.51
C GLU A 175 8.64 -6.94 -14.97
N ARG A 176 9.02 -6.12 -14.00
CA ARG A 176 8.18 -5.02 -13.50
C ARG A 176 8.43 -3.71 -14.26
N GLY A 177 9.43 -3.70 -15.13
CA GLY A 177 9.72 -2.58 -16.03
C GLY A 177 10.07 -1.30 -15.28
N TYR A 178 11.08 -1.34 -14.41
CA TYR A 178 11.54 -0.14 -13.73
C TYR A 178 11.92 0.96 -14.73
N SER A 179 11.21 2.09 -14.67
CA SER A 179 11.33 3.16 -15.67
C SER A 179 12.49 4.14 -15.40
N GLY A 180 13.10 4.05 -14.24
CA GLY A 180 14.05 5.04 -13.73
C GLY A 180 13.40 6.24 -13.05
N VAL A 181 12.10 6.47 -13.16
CA VAL A 181 11.42 7.59 -12.50
C VAL A 181 11.21 7.29 -11.02
N VAL A 182 11.73 8.17 -10.16
CA VAL A 182 11.69 8.04 -8.72
C VAL A 182 11.27 9.35 -8.09
N LEU A 183 10.34 9.31 -7.14
CA LEU A 183 10.05 10.41 -6.23
C LEU A 183 10.72 10.12 -4.89
N VAL A 184 11.60 11.02 -4.48
CA VAL A 184 12.36 10.95 -3.23
C VAL A 184 11.79 11.98 -2.25
N PRO A 185 10.96 11.53 -1.29
CA PRO A 185 10.49 12.39 -0.21
C PRO A 185 11.62 12.68 0.76
N ILE A 186 11.68 13.91 1.22
CA ILE A 186 12.71 14.41 2.14
C ILE A 186 12.01 14.74 3.46
N PRO A 187 12.03 13.84 4.46
CA PRO A 187 11.39 14.10 5.73
C PRO A 187 12.07 15.28 6.44
N PRO A 188 11.31 16.09 7.18
CA PRO A 188 11.87 16.99 8.15
C PRO A 188 12.78 16.24 9.14
N PRO A 189 13.83 16.90 9.69
CA PRO A 189 14.80 16.24 10.56
C PRO A 189 14.20 15.46 11.72
N GLU A 190 13.11 15.95 12.29
CA GLU A 190 12.40 15.33 13.40
C GLU A 190 11.69 14.02 13.03
N LEU A 191 11.29 13.84 11.77
CA LEU A 191 10.65 12.62 11.28
C LEU A 191 11.65 11.58 10.78
N TYR A 192 12.89 12.01 10.44
CA TYR A 192 13.90 11.13 9.83
C TYR A 192 14.16 9.85 10.64
N PRO A 193 14.41 9.88 11.96
CA PRO A 193 14.64 8.68 12.76
C PRO A 193 13.44 7.73 12.74
N ARG A 194 12.22 8.26 12.74
CA ARG A 194 11.00 7.46 12.68
C ARG A 194 10.83 6.77 11.35
N VAL A 195 11.03 7.48 10.24
CA VAL A 195 10.96 6.88 8.90
C VAL A 195 11.98 5.76 8.76
N GLN A 196 13.19 5.99 9.22
CA GLN A 196 14.27 5.02 9.20
C GLN A 196 13.93 3.77 10.03
N GLU A 197 13.37 3.95 11.23
CA GLU A 197 12.96 2.84 12.09
C GLU A 197 11.82 2.01 11.47
N ARG A 198 10.81 2.65 10.90
CA ARG A 198 9.72 1.96 10.18
C ARG A 198 10.23 1.18 8.98
N GLN A 199 11.15 1.77 8.21
CA GLN A 199 11.83 1.10 7.11
C GLN A 199 12.59 -0.12 7.61
N ARG A 200 13.43 0.02 8.64
CA ARG A 200 14.20 -1.05 9.23
C ARG A 200 13.33 -2.23 9.65
N GLN A 201 12.24 -1.98 10.41
CA GLN A 201 11.30 -3.01 10.83
C GLN A 201 10.70 -3.77 9.64
N THR A 202 10.40 -3.06 8.56
CA THR A 202 9.89 -3.68 7.33
C THR A 202 10.93 -4.56 6.65
N LEU A 203 12.17 -4.11 6.58
CA LEU A 203 13.28 -4.86 5.98
C LEU A 203 13.68 -6.07 6.82
N ASP A 204 13.67 -5.95 8.16
CA ASP A 204 13.93 -7.06 9.08
C ASP A 204 12.90 -8.19 8.88
N ARG A 205 11.60 -7.85 8.84
CA ARG A 205 10.54 -8.84 8.54
C ARG A 205 10.71 -9.47 7.14
N ALA A 206 11.16 -8.71 6.17
CA ALA A 206 11.45 -9.23 4.84
C ALA A 206 12.63 -10.21 4.84
N ALA A 207 13.69 -9.91 5.59
CA ALA A 207 14.85 -10.78 5.75
C ALA A 207 14.47 -12.09 6.44
N GLU A 208 13.65 -12.05 7.48
CA GLU A 208 13.15 -13.24 8.18
C GLU A 208 12.33 -14.15 7.24
N ARG A 209 11.47 -13.55 6.41
CA ARG A 209 10.67 -14.29 5.41
C ARG A 209 11.55 -14.98 4.36
N LEU A 210 12.56 -14.27 3.84
CA LEU A 210 13.53 -14.86 2.91
C LEU A 210 14.33 -16.00 3.54
N ALA A 211 14.80 -15.83 4.78
CA ALA A 211 15.53 -16.87 5.49
C ALA A 211 14.64 -18.10 5.77
N ALA A 212 13.36 -17.90 6.09
CA ALA A 212 12.40 -19.00 6.27
C ALA A 212 12.18 -19.78 4.96
N LEU A 213 12.03 -19.09 3.84
CA LEU A 213 11.88 -19.71 2.53
C LEU A 213 13.13 -20.49 2.10
N ALA A 214 14.34 -19.96 2.38
CA ALA A 214 15.60 -20.66 2.10
C ALA A 214 15.67 -21.99 2.87
N ARG A 215 15.39 -21.98 4.18
CA ARG A 215 15.36 -23.21 5.00
C ARG A 215 14.36 -24.26 4.50
N LEU A 216 13.18 -23.82 4.05
CA LEU A 216 12.18 -24.74 3.47
C LEU A 216 12.69 -25.40 2.18
N ARG A 217 13.43 -24.67 1.36
CA ARG A 217 14.01 -25.22 0.10
C ARG A 217 15.14 -26.22 0.37
N GLU A 218 15.96 -26.00 1.40
CA GLU A 218 17.04 -26.93 1.80
C GLU A 218 16.52 -28.22 2.45
N GLY A 219 15.32 -28.19 3.04
CA GLY A 219 14.67 -29.34 3.66
C GLY A 219 13.75 -30.14 2.73
N LEU A 220 13.60 -29.76 1.47
CA LEU A 220 12.85 -30.52 0.45
C LEU A 220 13.81 -31.55 -0.20
N PRO A 221 13.43 -32.85 -0.25
CA PRO A 221 14.23 -33.91 -0.86
C PRO A 221 14.38 -33.73 -2.38
#